data_df9f3ef81bc3ee50d42f5bc17083dc0d
#
_entry.id   df9f3ef81bc3ee50d42f5bc17083dc0d
#
_cell.length_a   1.000
_cell.length_b   1.000
_cell.length_c   1.000
_cell.angle_alpha   90.00
_cell.angle_beta   90.00
_cell.angle_gamma   90.00
#
_symmetry.space_group_name_H-M   'P 1'
#
loop_
_entity.id
_entity.type
_entity.pdbx_description
1 polymer ?
#
loop_
_entity_poly.entity_id
_entity_poly.type
_entity_poly.pdbx_seq_one_letter_code
_entity_poly.pdbx_strand_id
1 'polypeptide(L)'
;VAIDFEVIGDSEEGADRVNVLLAASRLETVDNVVSSIELGGLNAKIVDIEAFVIENTIELISGDFPVGISKDAIAVADIGYSATNFSVMENMKMIYSREETFGGLQLTEEIQRKYGLTLEEAELAKINGGLPADYEQEILEPFKGNLASQIGRALQFFYASSQISSVDILVLAGGCSSISGVAELIESRLGVKTIIANPFANMALAPKVNAESLAKHAPAMMIACGLALRGSH
;
A
#
# COMPACT_ATOMS: atom_id res chain seq x y z
N VAL A 1 -18.10 3.39 -19.51
CA VAL A 1 -16.72 3.03 -19.21
C VAL A 1 -15.87 4.28 -19.46
N ALA A 2 -15.04 4.68 -18.50
CA ALA A 2 -13.97 5.64 -18.68
C ALA A 2 -12.76 4.87 -19.19
N ILE A 3 -12.16 5.31 -20.29
CA ILE A 3 -11.02 4.64 -20.94
C ILE A 3 -9.98 5.70 -21.27
N ASP A 4 -8.73 5.38 -20.99
CA ASP A 4 -7.56 6.13 -21.42
C ASP A 4 -6.47 5.15 -21.85
N PHE A 5 -5.50 5.61 -22.66
CA PHE A 5 -4.43 4.73 -23.12
C PHE A 5 -3.13 5.51 -23.38
N GLU A 6 -2.02 4.81 -23.27
CA GLU A 6 -0.68 5.31 -23.57
C GLU A 6 0.07 4.31 -24.46
N VAL A 7 0.77 4.81 -25.47
CA VAL A 7 1.64 3.98 -26.32
C VAL A 7 2.97 3.80 -25.58
N ILE A 8 3.29 2.55 -25.23
CA ILE A 8 4.47 2.23 -24.41
C ILE A 8 5.67 1.70 -25.22
N GLY A 9 5.55 1.56 -26.51
CA GLY A 9 6.65 1.17 -27.41
C GLY A 9 6.19 0.40 -28.63
N ASP A 10 7.16 0.04 -29.46
CA ASP A 10 6.94 -0.79 -30.64
C ASP A 10 6.62 -2.24 -30.26
N SER A 11 5.79 -2.90 -31.07
CA SER A 11 5.43 -4.30 -30.84
C SER A 11 6.42 -5.24 -31.53
N GLU A 12 6.80 -6.32 -30.85
CA GLU A 12 7.58 -7.40 -31.46
C GLU A 12 6.78 -8.20 -32.52
N GLU A 13 5.47 -8.04 -32.55
CA GLU A 13 4.56 -8.77 -33.46
C GLU A 13 4.47 -8.19 -34.87
N GLY A 14 5.13 -7.06 -35.16
CA GLY A 14 5.20 -6.45 -36.50
C GLY A 14 5.46 -4.95 -36.50
N ALA A 15 6.08 -4.46 -37.58
CA ALA A 15 6.52 -3.08 -37.73
C ALA A 15 5.37 -2.02 -37.75
N ASP A 16 4.13 -2.48 -37.97
CA ASP A 16 2.95 -1.60 -37.99
C ASP A 16 2.11 -1.67 -36.70
N ARG A 17 2.67 -2.26 -35.63
CA ARG A 17 2.00 -2.42 -34.33
C ARG A 17 2.75 -1.75 -33.22
N VAL A 18 2.03 -1.24 -32.25
CA VAL A 18 2.57 -0.65 -31.02
C VAL A 18 1.96 -1.36 -29.81
N ASN A 19 2.72 -1.43 -28.74
CA ASN A 19 2.22 -1.84 -27.44
C ASN A 19 1.48 -0.66 -26.79
N VAL A 20 0.29 -0.92 -26.28
CA VAL A 20 -0.56 0.11 -25.68
C VAL A 20 -0.90 -0.33 -24.26
N LEU A 21 -0.64 0.57 -23.30
CA LEU A 21 -1.16 0.45 -21.96
C LEU A 21 -2.59 1.00 -21.94
N LEU A 22 -3.55 0.15 -21.59
CA LEU A 22 -4.95 0.52 -21.54
C LEU A 22 -5.43 0.61 -20.10
N ALA A 23 -6.00 1.74 -19.73
CA ALA A 23 -6.71 1.94 -18.47
C ALA A 23 -8.21 1.99 -18.72
N ALA A 24 -8.99 1.21 -17.98
CA ALA A 24 -10.44 1.19 -18.08
C ALA A 24 -11.08 1.09 -16.69
N SER A 25 -12.06 1.96 -16.42
CA SER A 25 -12.84 1.96 -15.18
C SER A 25 -14.33 2.13 -15.48
N ARG A 26 -15.18 1.79 -14.51
CA ARG A 26 -16.58 2.15 -14.57
C ARG A 26 -16.72 3.66 -14.44
N LEU A 27 -17.47 4.28 -15.32
CA LEU A 27 -17.70 5.73 -15.27
C LEU A 27 -18.30 6.16 -13.93
N GLU A 28 -19.26 5.40 -13.41
CA GLU A 28 -19.87 5.64 -12.11
C GLU A 28 -18.83 5.67 -10.95
N THR A 29 -17.81 4.82 -11.00
CA THR A 29 -16.74 4.81 -9.99
C THR A 29 -15.93 6.12 -10.05
N VAL A 30 -15.57 6.56 -11.25
CA VAL A 30 -14.86 7.82 -11.46
C VAL A 30 -15.72 9.01 -11.03
N ASP A 31 -16.98 9.05 -11.47
CA ASP A 31 -17.92 10.13 -11.17
C ASP A 31 -18.17 10.27 -9.66
N ASN A 32 -18.28 9.15 -8.93
CA ASN A 32 -18.47 9.16 -7.48
C ASN A 32 -17.27 9.78 -6.74
N VAL A 33 -16.05 9.45 -7.15
CA VAL A 33 -14.83 10.02 -6.56
C VAL A 33 -14.74 11.51 -6.88
N VAL A 34 -14.92 11.88 -8.14
CA VAL A 34 -14.88 13.28 -8.60
C VAL A 34 -15.94 14.11 -7.87
N SER A 35 -17.19 13.63 -7.81
CA SER A 35 -18.28 14.33 -7.12
C SER A 35 -18.00 14.52 -5.63
N SER A 36 -17.37 13.53 -4.97
CA SER A 36 -17.01 13.64 -3.56
C SER A 36 -15.96 14.73 -3.32
N ILE A 37 -14.99 14.87 -4.23
CA ILE A 37 -13.96 15.92 -4.19
C ILE A 37 -14.59 17.29 -4.43
N GLU A 38 -15.50 17.40 -5.39
CA GLU A 38 -16.21 18.65 -5.72
C GLU A 38 -17.15 19.10 -4.59
N LEU A 39 -17.84 18.17 -3.92
CA LEU A 39 -18.62 18.46 -2.72
C LEU A 39 -17.76 19.02 -1.57
N GLY A 40 -16.48 18.61 -1.50
CA GLY A 40 -15.49 19.18 -0.60
C GLY A 40 -14.97 20.57 -1.01
N GLY A 41 -15.47 21.14 -2.12
CA GLY A 41 -15.05 22.46 -2.62
C GLY A 41 -13.72 22.43 -3.39
N LEU A 42 -13.26 21.25 -3.81
CA LEU A 42 -12.04 21.06 -4.58
C LEU A 42 -12.38 20.71 -6.04
N ASN A 43 -11.42 20.85 -6.93
CA ASN A 43 -11.57 20.49 -8.34
C ASN A 43 -10.64 19.33 -8.68
N ALA A 44 -11.20 18.19 -9.09
CA ALA A 44 -10.45 17.05 -9.56
C ALA A 44 -9.86 17.35 -10.94
N LYS A 45 -8.53 17.47 -11.04
CA LYS A 45 -7.84 17.74 -12.30
C LYS A 45 -7.34 16.48 -13.00
N ILE A 46 -6.88 15.50 -12.21
CA ILE A 46 -6.32 14.25 -12.68
C ILE A 46 -6.97 13.11 -11.91
N VAL A 47 -7.42 12.11 -12.63
CA VAL A 47 -7.78 10.79 -12.07
C VAL A 47 -6.67 9.83 -12.49
N ASP A 48 -6.07 9.14 -11.54
CA ASP A 48 -4.92 8.28 -11.78
C ASP A 48 -5.20 6.84 -11.36
N ILE A 49 -4.29 5.93 -11.71
CA ILE A 49 -4.33 4.52 -11.35
C ILE A 49 -3.38 4.30 -10.18
N GLU A 50 -3.87 3.64 -9.14
CA GLU A 50 -3.14 3.38 -7.90
C GLU A 50 -1.76 2.75 -8.14
N ALA A 51 -1.64 1.84 -9.12
CA ALA A 51 -0.37 1.21 -9.46
C ALA A 51 0.71 2.23 -9.87
N PHE A 52 0.37 3.23 -10.69
CA PHE A 52 1.32 4.28 -11.10
C PHE A 52 1.62 5.26 -9.98
N VAL A 53 0.63 5.52 -9.13
CA VAL A 53 0.80 6.33 -7.93
C VAL A 53 1.82 5.67 -6.98
N ILE A 54 1.73 4.36 -6.81
CA ILE A 54 2.70 3.58 -6.01
C ILE A 54 4.09 3.62 -6.66
N GLU A 55 4.23 3.43 -7.98
CA GLU A 55 5.51 3.55 -8.68
C GLU A 55 6.21 4.87 -8.32
N ASN A 56 5.52 6.00 -8.51
CA ASN A 56 6.05 7.32 -8.23
C ASN A 56 6.49 7.48 -6.77
N THR A 57 5.72 6.92 -5.83
CA THR A 57 6.06 7.04 -4.40
C THR A 57 7.22 6.13 -4.01
N ILE A 58 7.30 4.92 -4.58
CA ILE A 58 8.43 4.02 -4.36
C ILE A 58 9.72 4.62 -4.93
N GLU A 59 9.68 5.24 -6.11
CA GLU A 59 10.82 5.95 -6.67
C GLU A 59 11.29 7.06 -5.72
N LEU A 60 10.36 7.86 -5.18
CA LEU A 60 10.67 8.92 -4.21
C LEU A 60 11.40 8.38 -2.96
N ILE A 61 10.93 7.27 -2.37
CA ILE A 61 11.49 6.73 -1.12
C ILE A 61 12.65 5.74 -1.35
N SER A 62 12.93 5.36 -2.57
CA SER A 62 13.95 4.34 -2.88
C SER A 62 15.36 4.76 -2.47
N GLY A 63 15.61 6.07 -2.35
CA GLY A 63 16.86 6.61 -1.82
C GLY A 63 17.14 6.24 -0.37
N ASP A 64 16.09 5.96 0.40
CA ASP A 64 16.14 5.63 1.84
C ASP A 64 16.21 4.12 2.11
N PHE A 65 16.21 3.30 1.07
CA PHE A 65 16.32 1.85 1.24
C PHE A 65 17.69 1.50 1.83
N PRO A 66 17.77 0.42 2.63
CA PRO A 66 19.02 0.03 3.27
C PRO A 66 20.16 -0.15 2.26
N VAL A 67 21.34 0.33 2.63
CA VAL A 67 22.53 0.26 1.77
C VAL A 67 22.87 -1.19 1.42
N GLY A 68 23.13 -1.44 0.13
CA GLY A 68 23.54 -2.77 -0.38
C GLY A 68 22.35 -3.67 -0.77
N ILE A 69 21.11 -3.22 -0.64
CA ILE A 69 19.95 -3.94 -1.16
C ILE A 69 19.77 -3.56 -2.63
N SER A 70 19.60 -4.58 -3.49
CA SER A 70 19.16 -4.37 -4.86
C SER A 70 17.73 -3.78 -4.87
N LYS A 71 17.41 -3.10 -5.97
CA LYS A 71 16.09 -2.51 -6.23
C LYS A 71 15.50 -3.05 -7.54
N ASP A 72 16.00 -4.21 -7.97
CA ASP A 72 15.56 -4.82 -9.22
C ASP A 72 14.15 -5.37 -9.08
N ALA A 73 13.84 -6.01 -7.94
CA ALA A 73 12.52 -6.54 -7.61
C ALA A 73 12.04 -6.05 -6.24
N ILE A 74 11.07 -5.15 -6.22
CA ILE A 74 10.49 -4.55 -5.01
C ILE A 74 9.05 -5.04 -4.85
N ALA A 75 8.74 -5.67 -3.72
CA ALA A 75 7.36 -5.94 -3.33
C ALA A 75 6.81 -4.80 -2.47
N VAL A 76 5.53 -4.48 -2.65
CA VAL A 76 4.81 -3.50 -1.84
C VAL A 76 3.54 -4.16 -1.32
N ALA A 77 3.30 -4.06 -0.01
CA ALA A 77 2.03 -4.45 0.61
C ALA A 77 1.41 -3.22 1.26
N ASP A 78 0.38 -2.68 0.61
CA ASP A 78 -0.43 -1.59 1.15
C ASP A 78 -1.59 -2.19 1.96
N ILE A 79 -1.46 -2.16 3.29
CA ILE A 79 -2.36 -2.81 4.22
C ILE A 79 -3.38 -1.79 4.70
N GLY A 80 -4.50 -1.73 3.97
CA GLY A 80 -5.60 -0.82 4.23
C GLY A 80 -6.54 -1.29 5.35
N TYR A 81 -7.73 -0.70 5.38
CA TYR A 81 -8.79 -1.05 6.31
C TYR A 81 -9.49 -2.36 5.93
N SER A 82 -9.99 -2.49 4.71
CA SER A 82 -10.77 -3.64 4.22
C SER A 82 -9.97 -4.61 3.36
N ALA A 83 -8.88 -4.14 2.75
CA ALA A 83 -8.09 -4.90 1.81
C ALA A 83 -6.59 -4.59 1.94
N THR A 84 -5.78 -5.52 1.46
CA THR A 84 -4.35 -5.36 1.24
C THR A 84 -4.07 -5.44 -0.25
N ASN A 85 -3.50 -4.38 -0.81
CA ASN A 85 -3.02 -4.36 -2.17
C ASN A 85 -1.55 -4.81 -2.19
N PHE A 86 -1.33 -6.00 -2.73
CA PHE A 86 0.02 -6.54 -2.91
C PHE A 86 0.48 -6.33 -4.35
N SER A 87 1.64 -5.74 -4.53
CA SER A 87 2.20 -5.48 -5.84
C SER A 87 3.69 -5.77 -5.89
N VAL A 88 4.20 -6.04 -7.09
CA VAL A 88 5.63 -6.21 -7.34
C VAL A 88 6.05 -5.35 -8.52
N MET A 89 7.17 -4.69 -8.33
CA MET A 89 7.83 -3.85 -9.31
C MET A 89 9.15 -4.50 -9.73
N GLU A 90 9.45 -4.45 -11.01
CA GLU A 90 10.75 -4.78 -11.57
C GLU A 90 11.31 -3.54 -12.25
N ASN A 91 12.55 -3.16 -11.91
CA ASN A 91 13.18 -1.94 -12.44
C ASN A 91 12.28 -0.70 -12.30
N MET A 92 11.65 -0.53 -11.14
CA MET A 92 10.70 0.55 -10.81
C MET A 92 9.42 0.57 -11.66
N LYS A 93 9.08 -0.53 -12.33
CA LYS A 93 7.82 -0.66 -13.09
C LYS A 93 6.96 -1.76 -12.52
N MET A 94 5.67 -1.48 -12.37
CA MET A 94 4.69 -2.45 -11.86
C MET A 94 4.51 -3.61 -12.85
N ILE A 95 4.81 -4.82 -12.38
CA ILE A 95 4.67 -6.04 -13.19
C ILE A 95 3.60 -6.99 -12.63
N TYR A 96 3.19 -6.79 -11.39
CA TYR A 96 2.18 -7.62 -10.73
C TYR A 96 1.40 -6.80 -9.71
N SER A 97 0.10 -7.00 -9.67
CA SER A 97 -0.77 -6.41 -8.64
C SER A 97 -1.90 -7.38 -8.31
N ARG A 98 -2.22 -7.48 -7.02
CA ARG A 98 -3.30 -8.32 -6.51
C ARG A 98 -3.90 -7.72 -5.25
N GLU A 99 -5.22 -7.68 -5.19
CA GLU A 99 -5.97 -7.31 -3.99
C GLU A 99 -6.36 -8.56 -3.20
N GLU A 100 -6.16 -8.52 -1.89
CA GLU A 100 -6.60 -9.52 -0.92
C GLU A 100 -7.57 -8.87 0.07
N THR A 101 -8.72 -9.50 0.29
CA THR A 101 -9.74 -9.00 1.25
C THR A 101 -9.29 -9.30 2.69
N PHE A 102 -8.24 -8.60 3.12
CA PHE A 102 -7.67 -8.67 4.47
C PHE A 102 -7.07 -7.33 4.84
N GLY A 103 -7.41 -6.78 6.01
CA GLY A 103 -6.91 -5.48 6.47
C GLY A 103 -7.26 -5.21 7.94
N GLY A 104 -7.26 -3.95 8.32
CA GLY A 104 -7.52 -3.51 9.69
C GLY A 104 -8.91 -3.82 10.23
N LEU A 105 -9.89 -4.04 9.33
CA LEU A 105 -11.25 -4.42 9.70
C LEU A 105 -11.27 -5.76 10.45
N GLN A 106 -10.50 -6.75 10.00
CA GLN A 106 -10.43 -8.04 10.67
C GLN A 106 -9.93 -7.92 12.11
N LEU A 107 -8.95 -7.03 12.36
CA LEU A 107 -8.50 -6.74 13.72
C LEU A 107 -9.62 -6.08 14.56
N THR A 108 -10.36 -5.14 13.98
CA THR A 108 -11.47 -4.48 14.64
C THR A 108 -12.60 -5.46 14.97
N GLU A 109 -12.94 -6.35 14.06
CA GLU A 109 -13.96 -7.42 14.27
C GLU A 109 -13.55 -8.41 15.36
N GLU A 110 -12.26 -8.77 15.45
CA GLU A 110 -11.75 -9.62 16.54
C GLU A 110 -11.88 -8.94 17.90
N ILE A 111 -11.53 -7.64 17.99
CA ILE A 111 -11.70 -6.82 19.18
C ILE A 111 -13.19 -6.76 19.57
N GLN A 112 -14.06 -6.43 18.61
CA GLN A 112 -15.50 -6.39 18.80
C GLN A 112 -16.04 -7.71 19.37
N ARG A 113 -15.68 -8.81 18.73
CA ARG A 113 -16.15 -10.15 19.12
C ARG A 113 -15.70 -10.55 20.52
N LYS A 114 -14.44 -10.27 20.85
CA LYS A 114 -13.86 -10.69 22.12
C LYS A 114 -14.38 -9.87 23.31
N TYR A 115 -14.50 -8.55 23.12
CA TYR A 115 -14.82 -7.64 24.23
C TYR A 115 -16.29 -7.18 24.24
N GLY A 116 -17.11 -7.62 23.27
CA GLY A 116 -18.53 -7.27 23.19
C GLY A 116 -18.78 -5.79 22.88
N LEU A 117 -17.84 -5.16 22.17
CA LEU A 117 -17.91 -3.74 21.78
C LEU A 117 -18.71 -3.57 20.48
N THR A 118 -19.21 -2.39 20.21
CA THR A 118 -19.65 -1.99 18.88
C THR A 118 -18.45 -1.86 17.94
N LEU A 119 -18.69 -1.85 16.63
CA LEU A 119 -17.62 -1.68 15.64
C LEU A 119 -16.88 -0.36 15.85
N GLU A 120 -17.61 0.71 16.14
CA GLU A 120 -17.06 2.05 16.39
C GLU A 120 -16.20 2.09 17.65
N GLU A 121 -16.70 1.50 18.76
CA GLU A 121 -15.95 1.41 20.03
C GLU A 121 -14.67 0.58 19.85
N ALA A 122 -14.74 -0.54 19.12
CA ALA A 122 -13.58 -1.39 18.83
C ALA A 122 -12.54 -0.65 17.98
N GLU A 123 -12.97 0.11 16.97
CA GLU A 123 -12.08 0.93 16.13
C GLU A 123 -11.40 2.03 16.94
N LEU A 124 -12.14 2.73 17.79
CA LEU A 124 -11.59 3.76 18.68
C LEU A 124 -10.60 3.16 19.69
N ALA A 125 -10.94 2.02 20.29
CA ALA A 125 -10.06 1.35 21.24
C ALA A 125 -8.76 0.83 20.58
N LYS A 126 -8.85 0.35 19.35
CA LYS A 126 -7.69 -0.06 18.54
C LYS A 126 -6.73 1.10 18.30
N ILE A 127 -7.25 2.30 18.02
CA ILE A 127 -6.45 3.50 17.70
C ILE A 127 -5.90 4.16 18.98
N ASN A 128 -6.73 4.33 19.98
CA ASN A 128 -6.42 5.11 21.19
C ASN A 128 -5.86 4.26 22.33
N GLY A 129 -5.92 2.93 22.21
CA GLY A 129 -5.57 2.03 23.30
C GLY A 129 -6.69 1.90 24.34
N GLY A 130 -6.36 1.32 25.51
CA GLY A 130 -7.30 1.08 26.59
C GLY A 130 -7.96 -0.31 26.53
N LEU A 131 -7.52 -1.17 25.61
CA LEU A 131 -7.93 -2.57 25.56
C LEU A 131 -7.33 -3.36 26.75
N PRO A 132 -7.99 -4.45 27.18
CA PRO A 132 -7.50 -5.31 28.26
C PRO A 132 -6.10 -5.87 28.01
N ALA A 133 -5.41 -6.28 29.08
CA ALA A 133 -4.01 -6.72 29.02
C ALA A 133 -3.80 -7.98 28.16
N ASP A 134 -4.82 -8.79 27.93
CA ASP A 134 -4.79 -9.96 27.06
C ASP A 134 -4.89 -9.65 25.55
N TYR A 135 -5.20 -8.40 25.19
CA TYR A 135 -5.38 -7.97 23.80
C TYR A 135 -4.15 -8.30 22.93
N GLU A 136 -2.98 -7.97 23.41
CA GLU A 136 -1.75 -8.16 22.62
C GLU A 136 -1.53 -9.64 22.30
N GLN A 137 -1.63 -10.48 23.29
CA GLN A 137 -1.33 -11.90 23.16
C GLN A 137 -2.44 -12.68 22.43
N GLU A 138 -3.71 -12.35 22.68
CA GLU A 138 -4.83 -13.16 22.19
C GLU A 138 -5.45 -12.64 20.89
N ILE A 139 -5.21 -11.38 20.53
CA ILE A 139 -5.77 -10.77 19.31
C ILE A 139 -4.67 -10.23 18.40
N LEU A 140 -3.81 -9.34 18.91
CA LEU A 140 -2.87 -8.61 18.06
C LEU A 140 -1.79 -9.52 17.47
N GLU A 141 -1.17 -10.39 18.28
CA GLU A 141 -0.15 -11.33 17.79
C GLU A 141 -0.71 -12.35 16.77
N PRO A 142 -1.89 -12.99 16.98
CA PRO A 142 -2.55 -13.78 15.95
C PRO A 142 -2.84 -12.99 14.66
N PHE A 143 -3.32 -11.75 14.77
CA PHE A 143 -3.57 -10.90 13.61
C PHE A 143 -2.29 -10.63 12.81
N LYS A 144 -1.20 -10.22 13.47
CA LYS A 144 0.12 -10.03 12.83
C LYS A 144 0.59 -11.31 12.13
N GLY A 145 0.37 -12.46 12.77
CA GLY A 145 0.67 -13.78 12.20
C GLY A 145 -0.14 -14.10 10.95
N ASN A 146 -1.42 -13.77 10.94
CA ASN A 146 -2.30 -13.92 9.78
C ASN A 146 -1.88 -12.99 8.65
N LEU A 147 -1.57 -11.74 8.95
CA LEU A 147 -1.09 -10.76 7.98
C LEU A 147 0.19 -11.24 7.28
N ALA A 148 1.18 -11.71 8.04
CA ALA A 148 2.41 -12.27 7.47
C ALA A 148 2.13 -13.49 6.56
N SER A 149 1.15 -14.31 6.92
CA SER A 149 0.73 -15.46 6.11
C SER A 149 0.03 -15.03 4.81
N GLN A 150 -0.78 -13.96 4.84
CA GLN A 150 -1.42 -13.41 3.64
C GLN A 150 -0.38 -12.87 2.65
N ILE A 151 0.57 -12.06 3.15
CA ILE A 151 1.65 -11.51 2.32
C ILE A 151 2.52 -12.63 1.76
N GLY A 152 2.85 -13.64 2.58
CA GLY A 152 3.59 -14.82 2.13
C GLY A 152 2.89 -15.58 1.01
N ARG A 153 1.56 -15.73 1.08
CA ARG A 153 0.77 -16.33 -0.02
C ARG A 153 0.78 -15.48 -1.27
N ALA A 154 0.64 -14.17 -1.14
CA ALA A 154 0.71 -13.26 -2.29
C ALA A 154 2.07 -13.35 -3.00
N LEU A 155 3.18 -13.39 -2.24
CA LEU A 155 4.52 -13.65 -2.78
C LEU A 155 4.61 -15.00 -3.49
N GLN A 156 4.08 -16.06 -2.92
CA GLN A 156 4.09 -17.39 -3.54
C GLN A 156 3.31 -17.41 -4.86
N PHE A 157 2.15 -16.76 -4.92
CA PHE A 157 1.40 -16.62 -6.16
C PHE A 157 2.17 -15.84 -7.23
N PHE A 158 2.84 -14.75 -6.82
CA PHE A 158 3.71 -13.99 -7.72
C PHE A 158 4.82 -14.87 -8.27
N TYR A 159 5.59 -15.55 -7.43
CA TYR A 159 6.69 -16.43 -7.87
C TYR A 159 6.22 -17.57 -8.79
N ALA A 160 5.01 -18.10 -8.54
CA ALA A 160 4.45 -19.15 -9.40
C ALA A 160 3.99 -18.63 -10.77
N SER A 161 3.70 -17.34 -10.91
CA SER A 161 3.20 -16.73 -12.15
C SER A 161 4.25 -15.91 -12.91
N SER A 162 5.45 -15.74 -12.36
CA SER A 162 6.53 -14.93 -12.94
C SER A 162 7.81 -15.76 -13.10
N GLN A 163 8.81 -15.17 -13.76
CA GLN A 163 10.17 -15.74 -13.84
C GLN A 163 11.07 -15.28 -12.70
N ILE A 164 10.58 -14.36 -11.87
CA ILE A 164 11.30 -13.82 -10.71
C ILE A 164 11.14 -14.79 -9.55
N SER A 165 12.26 -15.25 -9.00
CA SER A 165 12.28 -16.24 -7.90
C SER A 165 12.42 -15.63 -6.51
N SER A 166 12.77 -14.34 -6.42
CA SER A 166 12.90 -13.62 -5.16
C SER A 166 12.70 -12.13 -5.36
N VAL A 167 12.17 -11.46 -4.35
CA VAL A 167 12.16 -9.99 -4.27
C VAL A 167 13.30 -9.52 -3.35
N ASP A 168 13.86 -8.35 -3.63
CA ASP A 168 15.00 -7.80 -2.88
C ASP A 168 14.56 -7.17 -1.57
N ILE A 169 13.37 -6.54 -1.58
CA ILE A 169 12.81 -5.81 -0.45
C ILE A 169 11.29 -5.84 -0.49
N LEU A 170 10.68 -5.89 0.68
CA LEU A 170 9.25 -5.71 0.89
C LEU A 170 9.00 -4.38 1.60
N VAL A 171 8.22 -3.53 0.98
CA VAL A 171 7.78 -2.25 1.53
C VAL A 171 6.37 -2.40 2.08
N LEU A 172 6.17 -2.12 3.37
CA LEU A 172 4.85 -2.09 4.00
C LEU A 172 4.30 -0.67 3.99
N ALA A 173 3.14 -0.51 3.42
CA ALA A 173 2.35 0.70 3.38
C ALA A 173 0.98 0.49 4.03
N GLY A 174 0.18 1.55 4.12
CA GLY A 174 -1.15 1.51 4.72
C GLY A 174 -1.14 1.61 6.25
N GLY A 175 -2.30 1.84 6.83
CA GLY A 175 -2.44 2.11 8.26
C GLY A 175 -2.00 0.97 9.17
N CYS A 176 -2.20 -0.28 8.74
CA CYS A 176 -1.82 -1.45 9.54
C CYS A 176 -0.32 -1.72 9.59
N SER A 177 0.47 -1.15 8.68
CA SER A 177 1.93 -1.26 8.71
C SER A 177 2.56 -0.54 9.91
N SER A 178 1.83 0.41 10.51
CA SER A 178 2.25 1.12 11.73
C SER A 178 2.09 0.30 13.02
N ILE A 179 1.56 -0.92 12.95
CA ILE A 179 1.44 -1.82 14.11
C ILE A 179 2.86 -2.24 14.54
N SER A 180 3.17 -2.02 15.82
CA SER A 180 4.49 -2.34 16.37
C SER A 180 4.87 -3.81 16.17
N GLY A 181 6.10 -4.06 15.70
CA GLY A 181 6.64 -5.40 15.50
C GLY A 181 6.12 -6.13 14.25
N VAL A 182 5.26 -5.49 13.43
CA VAL A 182 4.71 -6.15 12.24
C VAL A 182 5.78 -6.36 11.16
N ALA A 183 6.63 -5.37 10.94
CA ALA A 183 7.68 -5.46 9.92
C ALA A 183 8.72 -6.53 10.28
N GLU A 184 9.15 -6.57 11.53
CA GLU A 184 10.10 -7.54 12.05
C GLU A 184 9.54 -8.97 11.98
N LEU A 185 8.27 -9.15 12.31
CA LEU A 185 7.61 -10.44 12.22
C LEU A 185 7.54 -10.94 10.77
N ILE A 186 7.16 -10.06 9.84
CA ILE A 186 7.07 -10.38 8.42
C ILE A 186 8.45 -10.70 7.86
N GLU A 187 9.46 -9.87 8.14
CA GLU A 187 10.85 -10.12 7.75
C GLU A 187 11.34 -11.48 8.25
N SER A 188 11.14 -11.77 9.53
CA SER A 188 11.53 -13.05 10.15
C SER A 188 10.85 -14.27 9.52
N ARG A 189 9.57 -14.16 9.17
CA ARG A 189 8.81 -15.29 8.61
C ARG A 189 9.05 -15.52 7.12
N LEU A 190 9.23 -14.46 6.37
CA LEU A 190 9.34 -14.53 4.91
C LEU A 190 10.80 -14.55 4.43
N GLY A 191 11.75 -14.17 5.28
CA GLY A 191 13.17 -14.08 4.91
C GLY A 191 13.47 -12.98 3.90
N VAL A 192 12.57 -11.99 3.75
CA VAL A 192 12.69 -10.86 2.84
C VAL A 192 12.90 -9.61 3.67
N LYS A 193 13.92 -8.81 3.33
CA LYS A 193 14.13 -7.51 3.99
C LYS A 193 12.86 -6.67 3.93
N THR A 194 12.34 -6.27 5.08
CA THR A 194 11.06 -5.57 5.19
C THR A 194 11.25 -4.21 5.84
N ILE A 195 10.67 -3.19 5.21
CA ILE A 195 10.69 -1.81 5.72
C ILE A 195 9.27 -1.23 5.75
N ILE A 196 9.06 -0.24 6.61
CA ILE A 196 7.83 0.55 6.65
C ILE A 196 8.03 1.79 5.79
N ALA A 197 7.09 2.06 4.90
CA ALA A 197 7.13 3.21 4.00
C ALA A 197 7.04 4.54 4.76
N ASN A 198 7.87 5.51 4.36
CA ASN A 198 7.74 6.89 4.82
C ASN A 198 8.00 7.85 3.66
N PRO A 199 6.95 8.33 2.96
CA PRO A 199 7.13 9.23 1.82
C PRO A 199 7.63 10.62 2.21
N PHE A 200 7.71 10.95 3.49
CA PHE A 200 8.12 12.26 4.00
C PHE A 200 9.53 12.29 4.59
N ALA A 201 10.26 11.18 4.58
CA ALA A 201 11.55 11.04 5.25
C ALA A 201 12.56 12.15 4.87
N ASN A 202 12.58 12.53 3.59
CA ASN A 202 13.49 13.55 3.05
C ASN A 202 12.82 14.91 2.78
N MET A 203 11.59 15.11 3.30
CA MET A 203 10.87 16.37 3.12
C MET A 203 11.13 17.33 4.27
N ALA A 204 11.35 18.61 3.96
CA ALA A 204 11.38 19.67 4.97
C ALA A 204 9.96 19.92 5.50
N LEU A 205 9.79 19.87 6.82
CA LEU A 205 8.48 20.09 7.45
C LEU A 205 8.28 21.55 7.81
N ALA A 206 7.11 22.10 7.48
CA ALA A 206 6.73 23.43 7.95
C ALA A 206 6.57 23.43 9.48
N PRO A 207 6.86 24.57 10.19
CA PRO A 207 6.83 24.63 11.65
C PRO A 207 5.48 24.26 12.30
N LYS A 208 4.38 24.36 11.56
CA LYS A 208 3.04 23.98 12.01
C LYS A 208 2.73 22.48 11.94
N VAL A 209 3.60 21.69 11.30
CA VAL A 209 3.41 20.25 11.13
C VAL A 209 3.98 19.53 12.35
N ASN A 210 3.17 18.69 12.98
CA ASN A 210 3.64 17.82 14.05
C ASN A 210 4.38 16.62 13.42
N ALA A 211 5.71 16.59 13.58
CA ALA A 211 6.56 15.56 12.98
C ALA A 211 6.27 14.15 13.51
N GLU A 212 5.97 14.01 14.80
CA GLU A 212 5.66 12.72 15.42
C GLU A 212 4.35 12.14 14.86
N SER A 213 3.31 12.98 14.82
CA SER A 213 2.02 12.59 14.24
C SER A 213 2.15 12.24 12.76
N LEU A 214 2.93 13.02 12.00
CA LEU A 214 3.18 12.73 10.59
C LEU A 214 3.89 11.40 10.41
N ALA A 215 4.95 11.14 11.17
CA ALA A 215 5.71 9.88 11.09
C ALA A 215 4.82 8.65 11.39
N LYS A 216 3.93 8.76 12.37
CA LYS A 216 2.98 7.70 12.71
C LYS A 216 2.01 7.38 11.57
N HIS A 217 1.59 8.38 10.80
CA HIS A 217 0.61 8.23 9.71
C HIS A 217 1.26 8.13 8.33
N ALA A 218 2.57 8.32 8.23
CA ALA A 218 3.30 8.35 6.96
C ALA A 218 3.02 7.12 6.06
N PRO A 219 3.00 5.87 6.57
CA PRO A 219 2.75 4.71 5.74
C PRO A 219 1.36 4.69 5.08
N ALA A 220 0.36 5.28 5.74
CA ALA A 220 -1.00 5.39 5.21
C ALA A 220 -1.14 6.49 4.14
N MET A 221 -0.11 7.31 3.94
CA MET A 221 -0.15 8.45 3.01
C MET A 221 0.60 8.20 1.70
N MET A 222 1.01 6.96 1.44
CA MET A 222 1.73 6.61 0.21
C MET A 222 0.97 7.01 -1.06
N ILE A 223 -0.30 6.64 -1.15
CA ILE A 223 -1.16 6.98 -2.29
C ILE A 223 -1.36 8.50 -2.40
N ALA A 224 -1.66 9.18 -1.29
CA ALA A 224 -1.86 10.62 -1.29
C ALA A 224 -0.60 11.38 -1.73
N CYS A 225 0.58 10.92 -1.28
CA CYS A 225 1.85 11.50 -1.67
C CYS A 225 2.13 11.30 -3.16
N GLY A 226 1.94 10.09 -3.68
CA GLY A 226 2.15 9.79 -5.10
C GLY A 226 1.18 10.55 -6.02
N LEU A 227 -0.07 10.74 -5.61
CA LEU A 227 -1.02 11.60 -6.32
C LEU A 227 -0.55 13.06 -6.36
N ALA A 228 0.02 13.56 -5.25
CA ALA A 228 0.54 14.92 -5.18
C ALA A 228 1.75 15.14 -6.12
N LEU A 229 2.56 14.11 -6.37
CA LEU A 229 3.70 14.16 -7.30
C LEU A 229 3.25 14.39 -8.74
N ARG A 230 2.05 13.90 -9.14
CA ARG A 230 1.49 14.09 -10.49
C ARG A 230 1.21 15.56 -10.84
N GLY A 231 1.00 16.42 -9.88
CA GLY A 231 0.73 17.85 -10.08
C GLY A 231 1.98 18.72 -10.18
N SER A 232 3.16 18.14 -10.04
CA SER A 232 4.45 18.86 -10.04
C SER A 232 5.21 18.80 -11.39
N HIS A 233 4.61 18.19 -12.42
CA HIS A 233 5.16 18.11 -13.79
C HIS A 233 4.35 18.92 -14.78
#